data_d046bbad137c9733668a6a99db9a9222
#
_entry.id   d046bbad137c9733668a6a99db9a9222
#
_cell.length_a   1.000
_cell.length_b   1.000
_cell.length_c   1.000
_cell.angle_alpha   90.00
_cell.angle_beta   90.00
_cell.angle_gamma   90.00
#
_symmetry.space_group_name_H-M   'P 1'
#
loop_
_entity.id
_entity.type
_entity.pdbx_description
1 polymer ?
#
loop_
_entity_poly.entity_id
_entity_poly.type
_entity_poly.pdbx_seq_one_letter_code
_entity_poly.pdbx_strand_id
1 'polypeptide(L)'
;VKLKFDLKKKNGNARRGQLTFERGTVQTPAFMPVGTYGTVKGMTPEEVKGTGAEILLGNTFHLWLRPGQAVMKMHGDLHDFMNWHGPILTDSGGFQVFSLGKMRTITEKGVHFRNPVNGDKIFMDAEKSMEIQKDLGSDIVMIFDECTPYPATHDEAKKSMEMSLRWAQRSRDHFDKLENPNNLFGIVQGGVYEDLRDVSVKGLTEIGFDGYAVGGLAVGEPKEDMHRILEHTCPQLPEDKPRYLMGVGKPEDLVEGVRRGIDMFDCVMPTRNARNGHLFVTGGVIKIRNAKHKTDTTPLDPHCDCYTCQNYSKSYLHHLERCNEILGARLNTIHNLRYYQRLMESIRKAIDEDRFDEFVQEFYARRDREVPPLSKA
;
A
#
# COMPACT_ATOMS: atom_id res chain seq x y z
N VAL A 1 9.82 -19.50 -7.95
CA VAL A 1 8.46 -19.94 -8.28
C VAL A 1 7.56 -18.72 -8.37
N LYS A 2 6.86 -18.57 -9.50
CA LYS A 2 5.95 -17.44 -9.70
C LYS A 2 4.75 -17.55 -8.78
N LEU A 3 4.26 -16.39 -8.32
CA LEU A 3 3.05 -16.34 -7.52
C LEU A 3 1.87 -16.93 -8.29
N LYS A 4 0.98 -17.56 -7.55
CA LYS A 4 -0.30 -18.02 -8.09
C LYS A 4 -1.40 -17.15 -7.52
N PHE A 5 -2.26 -16.62 -8.40
CA PHE A 5 -3.45 -15.87 -8.00
C PHE A 5 -4.69 -16.69 -8.32
N ASP A 6 -5.45 -17.03 -7.29
CA ASP A 6 -6.74 -17.72 -7.41
C ASP A 6 -7.86 -16.74 -7.11
N LEU A 7 -8.59 -16.32 -8.15
CA LEU A 7 -9.82 -15.55 -7.98
C LEU A 7 -10.94 -16.51 -7.60
N LYS A 8 -11.42 -16.42 -6.36
CA LYS A 8 -12.36 -17.38 -5.78
C LYS A 8 -13.82 -16.96 -5.96
N LYS A 9 -14.10 -15.65 -5.87
CA LYS A 9 -15.48 -15.14 -5.90
C LYS A 9 -15.52 -13.67 -6.28
N LYS A 10 -16.63 -13.25 -6.87
CA LYS A 10 -16.92 -11.86 -7.22
C LYS A 10 -18.31 -11.48 -6.72
N ASN A 11 -18.45 -10.26 -6.19
CA ASN A 11 -19.74 -9.61 -5.95
C ASN A 11 -19.69 -8.27 -6.70
N GLY A 12 -20.37 -8.16 -7.85
CA GLY A 12 -20.17 -7.05 -8.73
C GLY A 12 -18.69 -6.99 -9.17
N ASN A 13 -18.03 -5.86 -8.94
CA ASN A 13 -16.60 -5.70 -9.22
C ASN A 13 -15.69 -6.10 -8.05
N ALA A 14 -16.24 -6.29 -6.86
CA ALA A 14 -15.47 -6.73 -5.69
C ALA A 14 -14.98 -8.17 -5.87
N ARG A 15 -13.71 -8.41 -5.56
CA ARG A 15 -13.03 -9.67 -5.84
C ARG A 15 -12.50 -10.27 -4.54
N ARG A 16 -12.77 -11.56 -4.36
CA ARG A 16 -12.23 -12.38 -3.27
C ARG A 16 -11.25 -13.39 -3.86
N GLY A 17 -10.01 -13.34 -3.43
CA GLY A 17 -9.00 -14.24 -3.98
C GLY A 17 -7.93 -14.65 -2.98
N GLN A 18 -6.90 -15.31 -3.48
CA GLN A 18 -5.74 -15.75 -2.71
C GLN A 18 -4.48 -15.66 -3.57
N LEU A 19 -3.45 -15.04 -3.02
CA LEU A 19 -2.10 -15.08 -3.57
C LEU A 19 -1.33 -16.21 -2.87
N THR A 20 -0.65 -17.04 -3.63
CA THR A 20 0.21 -18.10 -3.10
C THR A 20 1.64 -17.84 -3.51
N PHE A 21 2.52 -17.69 -2.52
CA PHE A 21 3.95 -17.54 -2.65
C PHE A 21 4.65 -18.74 -2.02
N GLU A 22 5.92 -18.90 -2.31
CA GLU A 22 6.75 -19.89 -1.60
C GLU A 22 6.76 -19.66 -0.08
N ARG A 23 6.74 -18.37 0.34
CA ARG A 23 6.77 -17.96 1.75
C ARG A 23 5.41 -17.99 2.46
N GLY A 24 4.34 -18.33 1.78
CA GLY A 24 3.01 -18.39 2.37
C GLY A 24 1.91 -17.82 1.47
N THR A 25 0.72 -17.73 2.02
CA THR A 25 -0.47 -17.26 1.30
C THR A 25 -0.93 -15.90 1.82
N VAL A 26 -1.54 -15.13 0.93
CA VAL A 26 -2.15 -13.84 1.25
C VAL A 26 -3.59 -13.86 0.77
N GLN A 27 -4.52 -13.67 1.69
CA GLN A 27 -5.94 -13.57 1.35
C GLN A 27 -6.24 -12.17 0.82
N THR A 28 -7.00 -12.08 -0.25
CA THR A 28 -7.37 -10.80 -0.85
C THR A 28 -8.88 -10.56 -0.84
N PRO A 29 -9.35 -9.33 -0.72
CA PRO A 29 -8.57 -8.08 -0.60
C PRO A 29 -7.69 -8.03 0.64
N ALA A 30 -6.48 -7.48 0.50
CA ALA A 30 -5.46 -7.45 1.55
C ALA A 30 -4.94 -6.03 1.80
N PHE A 31 -4.60 -5.75 3.06
CA PHE A 31 -3.89 -4.54 3.44
C PHE A 31 -2.46 -4.89 3.87
N MET A 32 -1.48 -4.16 3.32
CA MET A 32 -0.06 -4.34 3.62
C MET A 32 0.42 -3.23 4.57
N PRO A 33 0.79 -3.55 5.82
CA PRO A 33 1.48 -2.59 6.67
C PRO A 33 2.82 -2.16 6.07
N VAL A 34 3.19 -0.89 6.30
CA VAL A 34 4.41 -0.31 5.73
C VAL A 34 5.56 -0.40 6.73
N GLY A 35 6.64 -1.08 6.32
CA GLY A 35 7.89 -1.18 7.06
C GLY A 35 9.00 -0.40 6.38
N THR A 36 9.05 0.93 6.54
CA THR A 36 9.91 1.85 5.79
C THR A 36 11.40 1.50 5.86
N TYR A 37 11.93 1.26 7.05
CA TYR A 37 13.33 0.92 7.30
C TYR A 37 13.52 -0.53 7.73
N GLY A 38 12.71 -1.45 7.20
CA GLY A 38 12.73 -2.83 7.64
C GLY A 38 12.04 -3.04 8.99
N THR A 39 11.13 -2.13 9.34
CA THR A 39 10.32 -2.25 10.55
C THR A 39 9.00 -1.51 10.38
N VAL A 40 7.93 -2.12 10.84
CA VAL A 40 6.68 -1.39 11.12
C VAL A 40 6.93 -0.66 12.43
N LYS A 41 6.95 0.67 12.39
CA LYS A 41 7.45 1.50 13.48
C LYS A 41 6.87 1.13 14.85
N GLY A 42 7.78 0.79 15.78
CA GLY A 42 7.42 0.48 17.16
C GLY A 42 6.84 -0.92 17.39
N MET A 43 6.86 -1.79 16.39
CA MET A 43 6.31 -3.14 16.50
C MET A 43 7.32 -4.20 16.08
N THR A 44 7.28 -5.34 16.78
CA THR A 44 8.01 -6.54 16.35
C THR A 44 7.28 -7.22 15.20
N PRO A 45 7.97 -8.03 14.38
CA PRO A 45 7.31 -8.83 13.34
C PRO A 45 6.20 -9.75 13.88
N GLU A 46 6.40 -10.31 15.07
CA GLU A 46 5.42 -11.16 15.74
C GLU A 46 4.15 -10.37 16.11
N GLU A 47 4.31 -9.16 16.59
CA GLU A 47 3.18 -8.27 16.90
C GLU A 47 2.43 -7.88 15.61
N VAL A 48 3.15 -7.61 14.53
CA VAL A 48 2.54 -7.29 13.23
C VAL A 48 1.76 -8.49 12.71
N LYS A 49 2.35 -9.68 12.74
CA LYS A 49 1.68 -10.92 12.36
C LYS A 49 0.43 -11.16 13.20
N GLY A 50 0.50 -10.89 14.49
CA GLY A 50 -0.61 -11.01 15.43
C GLY A 50 -1.81 -10.11 15.11
N THR A 51 -1.62 -9.04 14.32
CA THR A 51 -2.73 -8.22 13.85
C THR A 51 -3.50 -8.84 12.69
N GLY A 52 -3.00 -9.92 12.10
CA GLY A 52 -3.58 -10.56 10.93
C GLY A 52 -2.88 -10.23 9.61
N ALA A 53 -1.81 -9.44 9.64
CA ALA A 53 -1.04 -9.11 8.45
C ALA A 53 -0.32 -10.35 7.90
N GLU A 54 -0.44 -10.57 6.60
CA GLU A 54 0.17 -11.70 5.91
C GLU A 54 1.29 -11.27 4.97
N ILE A 55 1.36 -9.98 4.63
CA ILE A 55 2.35 -9.39 3.72
C ILE A 55 2.68 -7.99 4.20
N LEU A 56 3.95 -7.60 4.06
CA LEU A 56 4.45 -6.26 4.40
C LEU A 56 4.96 -5.54 3.16
N LEU A 57 5.01 -4.22 3.23
CA LEU A 57 5.67 -3.38 2.24
C LEU A 57 6.97 -2.83 2.80
N GLY A 58 8.06 -2.96 2.03
CA GLY A 58 9.35 -2.33 2.29
C GLY A 58 9.63 -1.20 1.32
N ASN A 59 10.35 -0.16 1.77
CA ASN A 59 10.68 1.00 0.94
C ASN A 59 12.09 0.89 0.37
N THR A 60 12.21 0.61 -0.91
CA THR A 60 13.47 0.39 -1.61
C THR A 60 14.43 1.57 -1.48
N PHE A 61 13.96 2.80 -1.71
CA PHE A 61 14.78 4.00 -1.60
C PHE A 61 15.42 4.14 -0.21
N HIS A 62 14.62 4.02 0.84
CA HIS A 62 15.09 4.16 2.22
C HIS A 62 16.09 3.07 2.60
N LEU A 63 15.81 1.82 2.21
CA LEU A 63 16.68 0.68 2.52
C LEU A 63 17.97 0.71 1.70
N TRP A 64 17.95 1.29 0.50
CA TRP A 64 19.16 1.52 -0.30
C TRP A 64 20.08 2.51 0.38
N LEU A 65 19.55 3.59 0.94
CA LEU A 65 20.34 4.60 1.66
C LEU A 65 20.83 4.07 3.00
N ARG A 66 20.00 3.32 3.72
CA ARG A 66 20.31 2.72 5.03
C ARG A 66 19.51 1.44 5.26
N PRO A 67 20.14 0.29 5.47
CA PRO A 67 21.58 0.07 5.70
C PRO A 67 22.41 -0.03 4.41
N GLY A 68 21.81 -0.06 3.24
CA GLY A 68 22.46 -0.26 1.95
C GLY A 68 22.55 -1.71 1.53
N GLN A 69 22.87 -1.92 0.24
CA GLN A 69 22.87 -3.25 -0.38
C GLN A 69 23.90 -4.21 0.27
N ALA A 70 25.10 -3.69 0.61
CA ALA A 70 26.15 -4.53 1.18
C ALA A 70 25.74 -5.16 2.51
N VAL A 71 25.17 -4.37 3.43
CA VAL A 71 24.68 -4.86 4.72
C VAL A 71 23.52 -5.84 4.51
N MET A 72 22.63 -5.53 3.60
CA MET A 72 21.48 -6.40 3.29
C MET A 72 21.95 -7.78 2.83
N LYS A 73 22.94 -7.82 1.92
CA LYS A 73 23.50 -9.07 1.41
C LYS A 73 24.17 -9.91 2.49
N MET A 74 24.75 -9.27 3.50
CA MET A 74 25.36 -9.98 4.64
C MET A 74 24.35 -10.81 5.44
N HIS A 75 23.08 -10.41 5.43
CA HIS A 75 21.98 -11.13 6.09
C HIS A 75 21.27 -12.10 5.14
N GLY A 76 21.58 -12.03 3.84
CA GLY A 76 20.88 -12.77 2.81
C GLY A 76 19.86 -11.92 2.08
N ASP A 77 18.84 -11.45 2.79
CA ASP A 77 17.78 -10.59 2.23
C ASP A 77 17.09 -9.77 3.33
N LEU A 78 16.05 -9.01 2.94
CA LEU A 78 15.26 -8.21 3.88
C LEU A 78 14.50 -9.08 4.89
N HIS A 79 13.99 -10.24 4.48
CA HIS A 79 13.26 -11.15 5.37
C HIS A 79 14.14 -11.55 6.56
N ASP A 80 15.36 -11.99 6.29
CA ASP A 80 16.30 -12.40 7.35
C ASP A 80 16.79 -11.19 8.15
N PHE A 81 17.02 -10.05 7.47
CA PHE A 81 17.45 -8.83 8.13
C PHE A 81 16.45 -8.34 9.20
N MET A 82 15.15 -8.32 8.86
CA MET A 82 14.11 -7.82 9.74
C MET A 82 13.36 -8.92 10.51
N ASN A 83 13.68 -10.17 10.27
CA ASN A 83 13.03 -11.33 10.89
C ASN A 83 11.52 -11.43 10.58
N TRP A 84 11.14 -11.13 9.34
CA TRP A 84 9.80 -11.35 8.82
C TRP A 84 9.85 -12.45 7.76
N HIS A 85 9.15 -13.57 7.99
CA HIS A 85 9.25 -14.75 7.14
C HIS A 85 8.12 -14.90 6.12
N GLY A 86 7.13 -14.04 6.17
CA GLY A 86 6.06 -13.97 5.17
C GLY A 86 6.46 -13.20 3.91
N PRO A 87 5.55 -13.10 2.93
CA PRO A 87 5.80 -12.31 1.73
C PRO A 87 6.08 -10.84 2.02
N ILE A 88 6.92 -10.23 1.18
CA ILE A 88 7.21 -8.80 1.19
C ILE A 88 7.05 -8.27 -0.23
N LEU A 89 6.34 -7.12 -0.35
CA LEU A 89 6.35 -6.29 -1.54
C LEU A 89 7.30 -5.11 -1.29
N THR A 90 8.18 -4.81 -2.23
CA THR A 90 8.97 -3.58 -2.19
C THR A 90 8.49 -2.62 -3.25
N ASP A 91 8.39 -1.32 -2.90
CA ASP A 91 8.13 -0.29 -3.88
C ASP A 91 9.37 -0.08 -4.76
N SER A 92 9.22 0.70 -5.84
CA SER A 92 10.33 0.93 -6.77
C SER A 92 11.33 1.98 -6.29
N GLY A 93 10.96 2.77 -5.28
CA GLY A 93 11.69 3.98 -4.88
C GLY A 93 11.31 5.23 -5.67
N GLY A 94 10.56 5.09 -6.75
CA GLY A 94 10.19 6.22 -7.61
C GLY A 94 9.42 7.33 -6.91
N PHE A 95 8.46 6.98 -6.07
CA PHE A 95 7.66 7.96 -5.33
C PHE A 95 8.51 8.74 -4.33
N GLN A 96 9.40 8.08 -3.59
CA GLN A 96 10.27 8.73 -2.61
C GLN A 96 11.25 9.68 -3.30
N VAL A 97 11.82 9.28 -4.43
CA VAL A 97 12.69 10.15 -5.24
C VAL A 97 11.90 11.33 -5.77
N PHE A 98 10.67 11.10 -6.23
CA PHE A 98 9.75 12.16 -6.66
C PHE A 98 9.50 13.18 -5.55
N SER A 99 9.32 12.76 -4.32
CA SER A 99 9.02 13.63 -3.18
C SER A 99 10.18 14.55 -2.77
N LEU A 100 11.41 14.32 -3.29
CA LEU A 100 12.57 15.17 -3.02
C LEU A 100 12.47 16.56 -3.68
N GLY A 101 11.55 16.74 -4.64
CA GLY A 101 11.27 18.06 -5.25
C GLY A 101 12.48 18.66 -5.94
N LYS A 102 12.92 19.86 -5.50
CA LYS A 102 14.04 20.59 -6.11
C LYS A 102 15.40 19.92 -5.97
N MET A 103 15.51 18.91 -5.10
CA MET A 103 16.76 18.18 -4.89
C MET A 103 17.00 17.09 -5.94
N ARG A 104 16.13 16.97 -6.93
CA ARG A 104 16.18 15.95 -7.97
C ARG A 104 16.15 16.54 -9.37
N THR A 105 16.76 15.82 -10.31
CA THR A 105 16.66 16.09 -11.76
C THR A 105 16.24 14.82 -12.46
N ILE A 106 15.10 14.86 -13.14
CA ILE A 106 14.56 13.73 -13.90
C ILE A 106 14.99 13.84 -15.36
N THR A 107 15.55 12.77 -15.91
CA THR A 107 15.90 12.62 -17.31
C THR A 107 15.32 11.31 -17.84
N GLU A 108 15.38 11.09 -19.15
CA GLU A 108 14.98 9.82 -19.76
C GLU A 108 15.76 8.63 -19.19
N LYS A 109 17.02 8.84 -18.80
CA LYS A 109 17.87 7.79 -18.25
C LYS A 109 17.49 7.40 -16.83
N GLY A 110 17.01 8.32 -16.03
CA GLY A 110 16.68 8.11 -14.64
C GLY A 110 16.65 9.42 -13.84
N VAL A 111 16.93 9.32 -12.55
CA VAL A 111 16.79 10.45 -11.62
C VAL A 111 18.11 10.70 -10.89
N HIS A 112 18.63 11.91 -11.03
CA HIS A 112 19.76 12.42 -10.26
C HIS A 112 19.24 13.16 -9.03
N PHE A 113 19.81 12.91 -7.88
CA PHE A 113 19.42 13.58 -6.64
C PHE A 113 20.57 13.59 -5.62
N ARG A 114 20.40 14.36 -4.56
CA ARG A 114 21.33 14.33 -3.42
C ARG A 114 20.78 13.43 -2.34
N ASN A 115 21.65 12.57 -1.81
CA ASN A 115 21.34 11.71 -0.67
C ASN A 115 20.93 12.59 0.53
N PRO A 116 19.68 12.49 1.01
CA PRO A 116 19.23 13.31 2.15
C PRO A 116 19.94 13.00 3.46
N VAL A 117 20.68 11.88 3.54
CA VAL A 117 21.41 11.47 4.74
C VAL A 117 22.78 12.14 4.80
N ASN A 118 23.53 12.16 3.70
CA ASN A 118 24.94 12.62 3.69
C ASN A 118 25.28 13.64 2.59
N GLY A 119 24.32 14.01 1.75
CA GLY A 119 24.50 15.00 0.70
C GLY A 119 25.20 14.50 -0.57
N ASP A 120 25.56 13.24 -0.66
CA ASP A 120 26.21 12.67 -1.84
C ASP A 120 25.31 12.74 -3.08
N LYS A 121 25.94 12.88 -4.26
CA LYS A 121 25.22 12.79 -5.54
C LYS A 121 24.90 11.34 -5.83
N ILE A 122 23.63 11.04 -6.09
CA ILE A 122 23.15 9.69 -6.37
C ILE A 122 22.33 9.68 -7.65
N PHE A 123 22.40 8.55 -8.35
CA PHE A 123 21.60 8.29 -9.54
C PHE A 123 20.80 7.00 -9.36
N MET A 124 19.51 7.07 -9.66
CA MET A 124 18.60 5.93 -9.61
C MET A 124 17.86 5.81 -10.94
N ASP A 125 17.78 4.61 -11.48
CA ASP A 125 17.07 4.29 -12.71
C ASP A 125 16.33 2.96 -12.58
N ALA A 126 15.68 2.54 -13.67
CA ALA A 126 14.94 1.28 -13.70
C ALA A 126 15.84 0.09 -13.36
N GLU A 127 17.02 0.03 -13.95
CA GLU A 127 17.99 -1.07 -13.74
C GLU A 127 18.45 -1.12 -12.29
N LYS A 128 18.80 0.02 -11.72
CA LYS A 128 19.25 0.11 -10.32
C LYS A 128 18.15 -0.29 -9.35
N SER A 129 16.91 0.14 -9.60
CA SER A 129 15.76 -0.25 -8.79
C SER A 129 15.57 -1.78 -8.78
N MET A 130 15.67 -2.41 -9.95
CA MET A 130 15.56 -3.87 -10.05
C MET A 130 16.67 -4.60 -9.30
N GLU A 131 17.90 -4.09 -9.36
CA GLU A 131 19.05 -4.65 -8.64
C GLU A 131 18.85 -4.56 -7.12
N ILE A 132 18.43 -3.39 -6.62
CA ILE A 132 18.19 -3.18 -5.18
C ILE A 132 17.10 -4.11 -4.69
N GLN A 133 15.97 -4.19 -5.40
CA GLN A 133 14.85 -5.03 -4.99
C GLN A 133 15.21 -6.51 -5.03
N LYS A 134 16.09 -6.93 -5.95
CA LYS A 134 16.63 -8.29 -5.95
C LYS A 134 17.46 -8.57 -4.69
N ASP A 135 18.33 -7.65 -4.30
CA ASP A 135 19.13 -7.79 -3.08
C ASP A 135 18.26 -7.78 -1.80
N LEU A 136 17.14 -7.06 -1.82
CA LEU A 136 16.14 -7.12 -0.75
C LEU A 136 15.40 -8.45 -0.72
N GLY A 137 15.35 -9.17 -1.83
CA GLY A 137 14.71 -10.47 -1.94
C GLY A 137 13.20 -10.45 -1.84
N SER A 138 12.57 -9.32 -2.18
CA SER A 138 11.12 -9.18 -2.08
C SER A 138 10.38 -10.14 -3.01
N ASP A 139 9.26 -10.65 -2.54
CA ASP A 139 8.42 -11.58 -3.29
C ASP A 139 7.68 -10.89 -4.43
N ILE A 140 7.36 -9.62 -4.26
CA ILE A 140 6.81 -8.75 -5.29
C ILE A 140 7.71 -7.54 -5.46
N VAL A 141 8.22 -7.38 -6.68
CA VAL A 141 9.06 -6.25 -7.12
C VAL A 141 8.17 -5.32 -7.95
N MET A 142 8.30 -4.02 -7.75
CA MET A 142 7.58 -3.02 -8.53
C MET A 142 8.48 -2.39 -9.57
N ILE A 143 7.96 -2.13 -10.78
CA ILE A 143 8.69 -1.40 -11.81
C ILE A 143 9.05 0.01 -11.34
N PHE A 144 10.13 0.56 -11.88
CA PHE A 144 10.51 1.96 -11.65
C PHE A 144 9.67 2.87 -12.56
N ASP A 145 8.98 3.83 -11.96
CA ASP A 145 8.07 4.73 -12.64
C ASP A 145 8.20 6.17 -12.14
N GLU A 146 7.61 7.09 -12.86
CA GLU A 146 7.42 8.46 -12.39
C GLU A 146 5.99 8.65 -11.92
N CYS A 147 5.83 9.02 -10.64
CA CYS A 147 4.53 9.41 -10.11
C CYS A 147 4.19 10.81 -10.62
N THR A 148 3.22 10.90 -11.51
CA THR A 148 2.77 12.17 -12.06
C THR A 148 2.19 13.06 -10.97
N PRO A 149 2.64 14.33 -10.83
CA PRO A 149 2.08 15.23 -9.82
C PRO A 149 0.65 15.63 -10.17
N TYR A 150 -0.09 16.08 -9.16
CA TYR A 150 -1.40 16.68 -9.33
C TYR A 150 -1.38 18.13 -8.80
N PRO A 151 -1.95 19.09 -9.51
CA PRO A 151 -2.52 18.95 -10.85
C PRO A 151 -1.44 18.84 -11.93
N ALA A 152 -1.79 18.19 -13.04
CA ALA A 152 -0.97 18.12 -14.25
C ALA A 152 -1.85 18.34 -15.47
N THR A 153 -1.32 19.02 -16.49
CA THR A 153 -2.00 19.15 -17.77
C THR A 153 -2.02 17.79 -18.48
N HIS A 154 -2.89 17.64 -19.47
CA HIS A 154 -2.93 16.42 -20.28
C HIS A 154 -1.56 16.12 -20.91
N ASP A 155 -0.88 17.14 -21.46
CA ASP A 155 0.44 16.96 -22.06
C ASP A 155 1.50 16.55 -21.05
N GLU A 156 1.52 17.16 -19.86
CA GLU A 156 2.44 16.80 -18.79
C GLU A 156 2.22 15.35 -18.34
N ALA A 157 0.97 14.98 -18.11
CA ALA A 157 0.60 13.61 -17.71
C ALA A 157 0.94 12.58 -18.81
N LYS A 158 0.74 12.95 -20.07
CA LYS A 158 1.07 12.11 -21.22
C LYS A 158 2.56 11.82 -21.31
N LYS A 159 3.40 12.86 -21.21
CA LYS A 159 4.86 12.71 -21.23
C LYS A 159 5.36 11.85 -20.08
N SER A 160 4.84 12.08 -18.89
CA SER A 160 5.18 11.29 -17.69
C SER A 160 4.78 9.82 -17.86
N MET A 161 3.58 9.57 -18.34
CA MET A 161 3.08 8.22 -18.56
C MET A 161 3.88 7.47 -19.65
N GLU A 162 4.19 8.13 -20.76
CA GLU A 162 4.97 7.52 -21.83
C GLU A 162 6.38 7.18 -21.37
N MET A 163 7.04 8.06 -20.61
CA MET A 163 8.33 7.79 -20.00
C MET A 163 8.24 6.61 -19.01
N SER A 164 7.22 6.57 -18.19
CA SER A 164 6.99 5.45 -17.26
C SER A 164 6.80 4.13 -18.01
N LEU A 165 6.15 4.12 -19.16
CA LEU A 165 6.03 2.92 -20.02
C LEU A 165 7.41 2.46 -20.55
N ARG A 166 8.25 3.40 -20.96
CA ARG A 166 9.62 3.07 -21.41
C ARG A 166 10.44 2.50 -20.24
N TRP A 167 10.31 3.08 -19.06
CA TRP A 167 10.95 2.57 -17.84
C TRP A 167 10.38 1.22 -17.40
N ALA A 168 9.09 0.98 -17.66
CA ALA A 168 8.46 -0.33 -17.40
C ALA A 168 9.11 -1.42 -18.26
N GLN A 169 9.35 -1.15 -19.53
CA GLN A 169 10.05 -2.08 -20.42
C GLN A 169 11.49 -2.33 -19.94
N ARG A 170 12.21 -1.27 -19.57
CA ARG A 170 13.56 -1.38 -19.03
C ARG A 170 13.60 -2.18 -17.73
N SER A 171 12.60 -1.94 -16.86
CA SER A 171 12.47 -2.72 -15.60
C SER A 171 12.23 -4.20 -15.90
N ARG A 172 11.31 -4.51 -16.81
CA ARG A 172 11.03 -5.90 -17.23
C ARG A 172 12.28 -6.58 -17.77
N ASP A 173 12.98 -5.94 -18.69
CA ASP A 173 14.16 -6.50 -19.33
C ASP A 173 15.27 -6.76 -18.32
N HIS A 174 15.51 -5.82 -17.41
CA HIS A 174 16.57 -5.96 -16.41
C HIS A 174 16.21 -6.97 -15.31
N PHE A 175 14.96 -7.00 -14.89
CA PHE A 175 14.44 -8.01 -13.97
C PHE A 175 14.68 -9.43 -14.53
N ASP A 176 14.38 -9.63 -15.81
CA ASP A 176 14.60 -10.91 -16.48
C ASP A 176 16.09 -11.22 -16.64
N LYS A 177 16.91 -10.23 -17.01
CA LYS A 177 18.36 -10.37 -17.12
C LYS A 177 19.02 -10.78 -15.79
N LEU A 178 18.51 -10.26 -14.68
CA LEU A 178 18.99 -10.62 -13.34
C LEU A 178 18.56 -12.02 -12.91
N GLU A 179 17.69 -12.68 -13.68
CA GLU A 179 17.12 -13.98 -13.33
C GLU A 179 16.47 -13.97 -11.95
N ASN A 180 15.79 -12.87 -11.62
CA ASN A 180 15.08 -12.75 -10.35
C ASN A 180 13.96 -13.80 -10.29
N PRO A 181 13.96 -14.71 -9.30
CA PRO A 181 12.98 -15.79 -9.23
C PRO A 181 11.59 -15.32 -8.72
N ASN A 182 11.49 -14.08 -8.28
CA ASN A 182 10.27 -13.53 -7.70
C ASN A 182 9.36 -12.91 -8.78
N ASN A 183 8.50 -11.98 -8.41
CA ASN A 183 7.42 -11.50 -9.26
C ASN A 183 7.57 -10.00 -9.51
N LEU A 184 7.17 -9.55 -10.70
CA LEU A 184 7.25 -8.16 -11.11
C LEU A 184 5.86 -7.62 -11.42
N PHE A 185 5.48 -6.51 -10.79
CA PHE A 185 4.22 -5.81 -11.05
C PHE A 185 4.47 -4.56 -11.87
N GLY A 186 3.58 -4.33 -12.86
CA GLY A 186 3.50 -3.08 -13.59
C GLY A 186 2.72 -2.03 -12.82
N ILE A 187 2.92 -0.76 -13.16
CA ILE A 187 2.23 0.37 -12.55
C ILE A 187 1.59 1.23 -13.64
N VAL A 188 0.26 1.34 -13.60
CA VAL A 188 -0.51 2.18 -14.52
C VAL A 188 -0.40 3.62 -14.09
N GLN A 189 0.04 4.50 -14.99
CA GLN A 189 0.06 5.95 -14.81
C GLN A 189 -0.91 6.62 -15.80
N GLY A 190 -1.01 7.92 -15.79
CA GLY A 190 -1.90 8.68 -16.69
C GLY A 190 -2.69 9.78 -15.99
N GLY A 191 -2.38 10.07 -14.72
CA GLY A 191 -3.08 11.10 -13.96
C GLY A 191 -4.57 10.82 -13.86
N VAL A 192 -5.38 11.87 -14.01
CA VAL A 192 -6.84 11.78 -13.99
C VAL A 192 -7.46 11.76 -15.39
N TYR A 193 -6.68 11.32 -16.39
CA TYR A 193 -7.06 11.28 -17.81
C TYR A 193 -7.31 9.85 -18.26
N GLU A 194 -8.56 9.54 -18.58
CA GLU A 194 -8.97 8.18 -18.94
C GLU A 194 -8.25 7.65 -20.19
N ASP A 195 -8.10 8.48 -21.22
CA ASP A 195 -7.40 8.11 -22.45
C ASP A 195 -5.94 7.74 -22.20
N LEU A 196 -5.26 8.44 -21.31
CA LEU A 196 -3.87 8.14 -20.94
C LEU A 196 -3.77 6.84 -20.12
N ARG A 197 -4.73 6.60 -19.25
CA ARG A 197 -4.82 5.33 -18.51
C ARG A 197 -5.00 4.15 -19.46
N ASP A 198 -5.81 4.32 -20.51
CA ASP A 198 -5.99 3.29 -21.55
C ASP A 198 -4.69 2.93 -22.25
N VAL A 199 -3.90 3.93 -22.63
CA VAL A 199 -2.60 3.73 -23.28
C VAL A 199 -1.64 3.02 -22.33
N SER A 200 -1.60 3.42 -21.06
CA SER A 200 -0.75 2.81 -20.04
C SER A 200 -1.11 1.34 -19.82
N VAL A 201 -2.39 1.02 -19.64
CA VAL A 201 -2.86 -0.37 -19.47
C VAL A 201 -2.46 -1.22 -20.66
N LYS A 202 -2.70 -0.73 -21.87
CA LYS A 202 -2.36 -1.46 -23.10
C LYS A 202 -0.87 -1.74 -23.19
N GLY A 203 -0.04 -0.73 -22.97
CA GLY A 203 1.42 -0.89 -23.01
C GLY A 203 1.93 -1.87 -21.98
N LEU A 204 1.44 -1.80 -20.75
CA LEU A 204 1.84 -2.71 -19.67
C LEU A 204 1.38 -4.15 -19.93
N THR A 205 0.17 -4.35 -20.43
CA THR A 205 -0.33 -5.71 -20.72
C THR A 205 0.42 -6.35 -21.88
N GLU A 206 0.87 -5.57 -22.86
CA GLU A 206 1.71 -6.04 -23.97
C GLU A 206 3.10 -6.47 -23.46
N ILE A 207 3.68 -5.74 -22.50
CA ILE A 207 4.95 -6.12 -21.87
C ILE A 207 4.77 -7.40 -21.05
N GLY A 208 3.71 -7.48 -20.25
CA GLY A 208 3.37 -8.62 -19.41
C GLY A 208 4.01 -8.56 -18.02
N PHE A 209 3.15 -8.64 -17.00
CA PHE A 209 3.54 -8.61 -15.60
C PHE A 209 2.77 -9.66 -14.79
N ASP A 210 3.25 -9.94 -13.59
CA ASP A 210 2.60 -10.90 -12.67
C ASP A 210 1.43 -10.28 -11.90
N GLY A 211 1.32 -8.96 -11.94
CA GLY A 211 0.24 -8.18 -11.37
C GLY A 211 0.33 -6.73 -11.84
N TYR A 212 -0.71 -5.96 -11.55
CA TYR A 212 -0.83 -4.58 -12.03
C TYR A 212 -1.27 -3.66 -10.91
N ALA A 213 -0.51 -2.59 -10.70
CA ALA A 213 -0.86 -1.53 -9.76
C ALA A 213 -1.45 -0.33 -10.49
N VAL A 214 -2.30 0.41 -9.79
CA VAL A 214 -2.76 1.73 -10.21
C VAL A 214 -2.02 2.75 -9.37
N GLY A 215 -1.13 3.50 -10.01
CA GLY A 215 -0.35 4.55 -9.37
C GLY A 215 -0.85 5.94 -9.70
N GLY A 216 -0.24 6.96 -9.09
CA GLY A 216 -0.55 8.35 -9.39
C GLY A 216 -1.93 8.82 -8.91
N LEU A 217 -2.53 8.12 -7.96
CA LEU A 217 -3.76 8.50 -7.27
C LEU A 217 -3.44 8.78 -5.79
N ALA A 218 -4.36 9.45 -5.08
CA ALA A 218 -4.14 9.94 -3.71
C ALA A 218 -2.96 10.92 -3.62
N VAL A 219 -2.83 11.76 -4.63
CA VAL A 219 -1.79 12.79 -4.74
C VAL A 219 -2.36 14.20 -4.71
N GLY A 220 -3.59 14.37 -4.21
CA GLY A 220 -4.28 15.64 -4.06
C GLY A 220 -5.52 15.82 -4.93
N GLU A 221 -5.85 14.88 -5.80
CA GLU A 221 -7.05 14.91 -6.61
C GLU A 221 -8.32 14.74 -5.78
N PRO A 222 -9.48 15.29 -6.22
CA PRO A 222 -10.76 15.00 -5.58
C PRO A 222 -11.09 13.51 -5.59
N LYS A 223 -11.80 13.04 -4.58
CA LYS A 223 -12.18 11.60 -4.46
C LYS A 223 -12.98 11.12 -5.67
N GLU A 224 -13.84 11.98 -6.23
CA GLU A 224 -14.63 11.67 -7.42
C GLU A 224 -13.73 11.32 -8.61
N ASP A 225 -12.61 12.02 -8.78
CA ASP A 225 -11.64 11.72 -9.84
C ASP A 225 -10.94 10.40 -9.61
N MET A 226 -10.52 10.11 -8.37
CA MET A 226 -9.94 8.81 -8.02
C MET A 226 -10.92 7.68 -8.33
N HIS A 227 -12.16 7.80 -7.88
CA HIS A 227 -13.19 6.78 -8.10
C HIS A 227 -13.47 6.56 -9.58
N ARG A 228 -13.59 7.64 -10.36
CA ARG A 228 -13.82 7.58 -11.80
C ARG A 228 -12.68 6.86 -12.52
N ILE A 229 -11.44 7.19 -12.18
CA ILE A 229 -10.26 6.55 -12.79
C ILE A 229 -10.20 5.06 -12.43
N LEU A 230 -10.51 4.69 -11.20
CA LEU A 230 -10.55 3.27 -10.81
C LEU A 230 -11.64 2.50 -11.56
N GLU A 231 -12.84 3.07 -11.66
CA GLU A 231 -13.95 2.46 -12.40
C GLU A 231 -13.63 2.27 -13.88
N HIS A 232 -12.92 3.22 -14.46
CA HIS A 232 -12.49 3.16 -15.86
C HIS A 232 -11.35 2.15 -16.09
N THR A 233 -10.36 2.15 -15.19
CA THR A 233 -9.09 1.42 -15.36
C THR A 233 -9.19 -0.06 -14.97
N CYS A 234 -9.77 -0.35 -13.81
CA CYS A 234 -9.75 -1.71 -13.25
C CYS A 234 -10.36 -2.77 -14.18
N PRO A 235 -11.51 -2.53 -14.86
CA PRO A 235 -12.08 -3.54 -15.76
C PRO A 235 -11.20 -3.90 -16.95
N GLN A 236 -10.24 -3.04 -17.31
CA GLN A 236 -9.32 -3.28 -18.43
C GLN A 236 -8.11 -4.11 -18.03
N LEU A 237 -7.86 -4.27 -16.74
CA LEU A 237 -6.74 -5.06 -16.24
C LEU A 237 -7.07 -6.56 -16.33
N PRO A 238 -6.07 -7.42 -16.56
CA PRO A 238 -6.30 -8.87 -16.63
C PRO A 238 -7.02 -9.40 -15.41
N GLU A 239 -8.05 -10.20 -15.61
CA GLU A 239 -8.86 -10.75 -14.52
C GLU A 239 -8.11 -11.79 -13.70
N ASP A 240 -7.16 -12.48 -14.32
CA ASP A 240 -6.35 -13.52 -13.68
C ASP A 240 -5.11 -13.00 -12.95
N LYS A 241 -4.97 -11.68 -12.83
CA LYS A 241 -3.86 -11.03 -12.15
C LYS A 241 -4.34 -10.17 -10.97
N PRO A 242 -3.57 -10.08 -9.89
CA PRO A 242 -3.92 -9.18 -8.79
C PRO A 242 -3.81 -7.71 -9.19
N ARG A 243 -4.64 -6.89 -8.57
CA ARG A 243 -4.74 -5.44 -8.80
C ARG A 243 -4.42 -4.70 -7.50
N TYR A 244 -3.46 -3.80 -7.56
CA TYR A 244 -2.94 -3.11 -6.38
C TYR A 244 -3.14 -1.60 -6.51
N LEU A 245 -3.82 -0.98 -5.52
CA LEU A 245 -3.95 0.47 -5.42
C LEU A 245 -2.91 1.00 -4.44
N MET A 246 -1.92 1.74 -4.98
CA MET A 246 -0.77 2.18 -4.22
C MET A 246 -1.07 3.39 -3.33
N GLY A 247 -0.64 3.32 -2.07
CA GLY A 247 -0.65 4.47 -1.14
C GLY A 247 -2.02 4.88 -0.62
N VAL A 248 -3.02 4.02 -0.71
CA VAL A 248 -4.42 4.29 -0.31
C VAL A 248 -4.84 3.31 0.78
N GLY A 249 -5.47 3.70 1.85
CA GLY A 249 -5.89 5.01 2.28
C GLY A 249 -6.67 4.91 3.58
N LYS A 250 -7.66 5.79 3.76
CA LYS A 250 -8.61 5.71 4.89
C LYS A 250 -9.49 4.46 4.76
N PRO A 251 -10.14 4.01 5.86
CA PRO A 251 -11.06 2.87 5.78
C PRO A 251 -12.10 2.97 4.66
N GLU A 252 -12.69 4.15 4.45
CA GLU A 252 -13.65 4.39 3.37
C GLU A 252 -13.02 4.18 2.00
N ASP A 253 -11.77 4.59 1.81
CA ASP A 253 -11.05 4.43 0.55
C ASP A 253 -10.77 2.96 0.24
N LEU A 254 -10.52 2.15 1.26
CA LEU A 254 -10.35 0.71 1.09
C LEU A 254 -11.65 0.05 0.63
N VAL A 255 -12.76 0.40 1.26
CA VAL A 255 -14.08 -0.11 0.86
C VAL A 255 -14.38 0.28 -0.59
N GLU A 256 -14.15 1.54 -0.95
CA GLU A 256 -14.41 2.06 -2.30
C GLU A 256 -13.46 1.47 -3.34
N GLY A 257 -12.22 1.19 -2.97
CA GLY A 257 -11.27 0.49 -3.83
C GLY A 257 -11.70 -0.96 -4.11
N VAL A 258 -12.15 -1.66 -3.08
CA VAL A 258 -12.67 -3.03 -3.25
C VAL A 258 -13.93 -3.04 -4.13
N ARG A 259 -14.84 -2.09 -3.94
CA ARG A 259 -16.04 -1.95 -4.78
C ARG A 259 -15.70 -1.81 -6.27
N ARG A 260 -14.52 -1.30 -6.58
CA ARG A 260 -14.06 -1.04 -7.95
C ARG A 260 -13.07 -2.06 -8.50
N GLY A 261 -12.79 -3.12 -7.73
CA GLY A 261 -12.03 -4.26 -8.21
C GLY A 261 -10.56 -4.31 -7.76
N ILE A 262 -10.19 -3.57 -6.72
CA ILE A 262 -8.84 -3.62 -6.17
C ILE A 262 -8.70 -4.79 -5.19
N ASP A 263 -7.54 -5.47 -5.25
CA ASP A 263 -7.22 -6.64 -4.43
C ASP A 263 -6.23 -6.35 -3.31
N MET A 264 -5.38 -5.32 -3.48
CA MET A 264 -4.28 -5.04 -2.55
C MET A 264 -4.17 -3.55 -2.29
N PHE A 265 -3.81 -3.21 -1.05
CA PHE A 265 -3.64 -1.82 -0.59
C PHE A 265 -2.44 -1.71 0.32
N ASP A 266 -1.82 -0.53 0.36
CA ASP A 266 -0.88 -0.11 1.39
C ASP A 266 -1.15 1.34 1.77
N CYS A 267 -0.85 1.70 3.01
CA CYS A 267 -0.85 3.10 3.43
C CYS A 267 -0.09 3.24 4.73
N VAL A 268 0.61 4.36 4.90
CA VAL A 268 1.27 4.71 6.17
C VAL A 268 0.28 5.26 7.22
N MET A 269 -0.94 5.56 6.79
CA MET A 269 -1.93 6.25 7.63
C MET A 269 -2.22 5.53 8.96
N PRO A 270 -2.47 4.22 9.01
CA PRO A 270 -2.78 3.58 10.29
C PRO A 270 -1.64 3.69 11.30
N THR A 271 -0.39 3.57 10.88
CA THR A 271 0.78 3.69 11.77
C THR A 271 1.10 5.14 12.10
N ARG A 272 1.09 6.02 11.09
CA ARG A 272 1.34 7.45 11.29
C ARG A 272 0.28 8.10 12.19
N ASN A 273 -0.99 7.84 11.93
CA ASN A 273 -2.09 8.39 12.71
C ASN A 273 -2.07 7.87 14.15
N ALA A 274 -1.69 6.61 14.36
CA ALA A 274 -1.56 6.04 15.69
C ALA A 274 -0.54 6.82 16.55
N ARG A 275 0.61 7.18 15.97
CA ARG A 275 1.62 7.97 16.66
C ARG A 275 1.16 9.39 16.98
N ASN A 276 0.15 9.89 16.26
CA ASN A 276 -0.45 11.20 16.49
C ASN A 276 -1.76 11.13 17.29
N GLY A 277 -2.06 9.97 17.86
CA GLY A 277 -3.24 9.79 18.70
C GLY A 277 -4.57 9.75 17.95
N HIS A 278 -4.56 9.54 16.64
CA HIS A 278 -5.76 9.38 15.81
C HIS A 278 -6.01 7.89 15.59
N LEU A 279 -7.08 7.37 16.16
CA LEU A 279 -7.35 5.94 16.24
C LEU A 279 -8.65 5.60 15.50
N PHE A 280 -8.58 4.63 14.61
CA PHE A 280 -9.73 4.16 13.84
C PHE A 280 -10.56 3.20 14.69
N VAL A 281 -11.86 3.44 14.74
CA VAL A 281 -12.80 2.59 15.48
C VAL A 281 -14.02 2.30 14.62
N THR A 282 -14.83 1.34 15.05
CA THR A 282 -16.10 1.05 14.39
C THR A 282 -16.95 2.32 14.42
N GLY A 283 -17.30 2.81 13.22
CA GLY A 283 -18.09 4.02 13.07
C GLY A 283 -17.33 5.33 12.97
N GLY A 284 -16.00 5.36 13.10
CA GLY A 284 -15.29 6.63 12.95
C GLY A 284 -13.85 6.66 13.47
N VAL A 285 -13.48 7.79 14.05
CA VAL A 285 -12.14 8.08 14.55
C VAL A 285 -12.21 8.66 15.96
N ILE A 286 -11.31 8.20 16.83
CA ILE A 286 -11.10 8.77 18.16
C ILE A 286 -9.79 9.55 18.16
N LYS A 287 -9.85 10.80 18.64
CA LYS A 287 -8.66 11.60 18.95
C LYS A 287 -8.37 11.44 20.44
N ILE A 288 -7.44 10.56 20.77
CA ILE A 288 -7.21 10.15 22.16
C ILE A 288 -6.73 11.28 23.06
N ARG A 289 -6.14 12.34 22.50
CA ARG A 289 -5.72 13.53 23.25
C ARG A 289 -6.87 14.36 23.82
N ASN A 290 -8.08 14.19 23.30
CA ASN A 290 -9.23 14.96 23.75
C ASN A 290 -9.55 14.67 25.22
N ALA A 291 -9.81 15.75 25.98
CA ALA A 291 -10.02 15.70 27.43
C ALA A 291 -11.14 14.75 27.86
N LYS A 292 -12.15 14.54 27.02
CA LYS A 292 -13.27 13.64 27.31
C LYS A 292 -12.85 12.18 27.55
N HIS A 293 -11.66 11.79 27.07
CA HIS A 293 -11.14 10.43 27.23
C HIS A 293 -10.38 10.22 28.54
N LYS A 294 -10.06 11.30 29.24
CA LYS A 294 -9.26 11.27 30.48
C LYS A 294 -9.85 10.34 31.54
N THR A 295 -11.15 10.27 31.64
CA THR A 295 -11.87 9.49 32.65
C THR A 295 -12.66 8.31 32.09
N ASP A 296 -12.47 8.01 30.81
CA ASP A 296 -13.19 6.92 30.14
C ASP A 296 -12.46 5.59 30.38
N THR A 297 -13.10 4.71 31.16
CA THR A 297 -12.54 3.41 31.55
C THR A 297 -12.84 2.29 30.54
N THR A 298 -13.51 2.61 29.44
CA THR A 298 -13.86 1.62 28.40
C THR A 298 -12.75 1.48 27.36
N PRO A 299 -12.71 0.36 26.60
CA PRO A 299 -11.73 0.20 25.52
C PRO A 299 -11.98 1.18 24.36
N LEU A 300 -10.99 1.33 23.47
CA LEU A 300 -11.10 2.17 22.27
C LEU A 300 -12.32 1.79 21.43
N ASP A 301 -12.51 0.51 21.20
CA ASP A 301 -13.58 -0.03 20.38
C ASP A 301 -14.10 -1.32 21.01
N PRO A 302 -15.40 -1.36 21.43
CA PRO A 302 -15.96 -2.57 22.03
C PRO A 302 -16.06 -3.76 21.07
N HIS A 303 -15.97 -3.51 19.77
CA HIS A 303 -16.00 -4.55 18.75
C HIS A 303 -14.61 -5.05 18.34
N CYS A 304 -13.56 -4.47 18.90
CA CYS A 304 -12.17 -4.81 18.55
C CYS A 304 -11.59 -5.86 19.49
N ASP A 305 -10.94 -6.86 18.91
CA ASP A 305 -10.30 -7.96 19.63
C ASP A 305 -8.79 -7.76 19.81
N CYS A 306 -8.24 -6.57 19.49
CA CYS A 306 -6.80 -6.35 19.58
C CYS A 306 -6.28 -6.36 21.02
N TYR A 307 -4.98 -6.60 21.17
CA TYR A 307 -4.31 -6.58 22.47
C TYR A 307 -4.61 -5.30 23.26
N THR A 308 -4.60 -4.14 22.60
CA THR A 308 -4.85 -2.85 23.23
C THR A 308 -6.28 -2.77 23.78
N CYS A 309 -7.29 -3.09 22.98
CA CYS A 309 -8.69 -3.02 23.39
C CYS A 309 -9.05 -4.02 24.49
N GLN A 310 -8.37 -5.18 24.53
CA GLN A 310 -8.62 -6.21 25.54
C GLN A 310 -7.97 -5.90 26.89
N ASN A 311 -6.96 -5.05 26.93
CA ASN A 311 -6.15 -4.87 28.14
C ASN A 311 -6.10 -3.44 28.68
N TYR A 312 -6.46 -2.43 27.89
CA TYR A 312 -6.25 -1.02 28.25
C TYR A 312 -7.50 -0.17 27.98
N SER A 313 -7.70 0.84 28.83
CA SER A 313 -8.79 1.81 28.70
C SER A 313 -8.38 3.03 27.86
N LYS A 314 -9.37 3.76 27.35
CA LYS A 314 -9.14 5.09 26.75
C LYS A 314 -8.44 6.03 27.73
N SER A 315 -8.79 5.97 29.01
CA SER A 315 -8.17 6.79 30.05
C SER A 315 -6.66 6.57 30.11
N TYR A 316 -6.21 5.31 30.11
CA TYR A 316 -4.78 4.99 30.13
C TYR A 316 -4.08 5.43 28.85
N LEU A 317 -4.67 5.18 27.70
CA LEU A 317 -4.10 5.59 26.41
C LEU A 317 -4.03 7.12 26.29
N HIS A 318 -5.03 7.84 26.77
CA HIS A 318 -5.00 9.29 26.87
C HIS A 318 -3.84 9.76 27.75
N HIS A 319 -3.65 9.14 28.90
CA HIS A 319 -2.56 9.44 29.81
C HIS A 319 -1.19 9.24 29.14
N LEU A 320 -0.97 8.09 28.50
CA LEU A 320 0.28 7.79 27.79
C LEU A 320 0.56 8.79 26.68
N GLU A 321 -0.45 9.17 25.91
CA GLU A 321 -0.31 10.15 24.82
C GLU A 321 0.05 11.53 25.38
N ARG A 322 -0.61 11.95 26.47
CA ARG A 322 -0.33 13.25 27.12
C ARG A 322 1.05 13.30 27.75
N CYS A 323 1.58 12.17 28.20
CA CYS A 323 2.91 12.05 28.76
C CYS A 323 3.99 11.74 27.71
N ASN A 324 3.61 11.61 26.42
CA ASN A 324 4.50 11.24 25.33
C ASN A 324 5.27 9.93 25.58
N GLU A 325 4.60 8.96 26.23
CA GLU A 325 5.20 7.65 26.48
C GLU A 325 5.22 6.80 25.22
N ILE A 326 6.34 6.13 24.98
CA ILE A 326 6.53 5.27 23.79
C ILE A 326 5.46 4.16 23.73
N LEU A 327 5.10 3.60 24.88
CA LEU A 327 4.07 2.54 24.96
C LEU A 327 2.74 3.00 24.36
N GLY A 328 2.38 4.27 24.54
CA GLY A 328 1.17 4.83 23.94
C GLY A 328 1.15 4.69 22.43
N ALA A 329 2.23 5.11 21.77
CA ALA A 329 2.37 4.99 20.32
C ALA A 329 2.33 3.52 19.87
N ARG A 330 2.97 2.61 20.60
CA ARG A 330 2.95 1.17 20.31
C ARG A 330 1.55 0.57 20.42
N LEU A 331 0.86 0.81 21.53
CA LEU A 331 -0.50 0.30 21.76
C LEU A 331 -1.50 0.83 20.72
N ASN A 332 -1.38 2.11 20.39
CA ASN A 332 -2.20 2.75 19.37
C ASN A 332 -1.94 2.13 17.97
N THR A 333 -0.69 1.83 17.65
CA THR A 333 -0.30 1.22 16.37
C THR A 333 -0.85 -0.22 16.26
N ILE A 334 -0.76 -1.01 17.32
CA ILE A 334 -1.35 -2.36 17.37
C ILE A 334 -2.86 -2.28 17.07
N HIS A 335 -3.55 -1.33 17.71
CA HIS A 335 -4.98 -1.15 17.50
C HIS A 335 -5.31 -0.77 16.05
N ASN A 336 -4.67 0.25 15.50
CA ASN A 336 -4.96 0.73 14.15
C ASN A 336 -4.67 -0.33 13.08
N LEU A 337 -3.57 -1.07 13.22
CA LEU A 337 -3.27 -2.16 12.29
C LEU A 337 -4.29 -3.29 12.41
N ARG A 338 -4.69 -3.67 13.62
CA ARG A 338 -5.73 -4.67 13.80
C ARG A 338 -7.06 -4.21 13.22
N TYR A 339 -7.41 -2.94 13.38
CA TYR A 339 -8.61 -2.37 12.78
C TYR A 339 -8.61 -2.56 11.25
N TYR A 340 -7.50 -2.23 10.59
CA TYR A 340 -7.38 -2.39 9.13
C TYR A 340 -7.47 -3.86 8.71
N GLN A 341 -6.83 -4.77 9.42
CA GLN A 341 -6.90 -6.19 9.11
C GLN A 341 -8.31 -6.75 9.35
N ARG A 342 -8.98 -6.35 10.42
CA ARG A 342 -10.38 -6.74 10.67
C ARG A 342 -11.32 -6.22 9.58
N LEU A 343 -11.10 -5.00 9.11
CA LEU A 343 -11.87 -4.46 7.99
C LEU A 343 -11.73 -5.34 6.76
N MET A 344 -10.50 -5.73 6.42
CA MET A 344 -10.24 -6.61 5.27
C MET A 344 -10.85 -8.00 5.48
N GLU A 345 -10.73 -8.57 6.67
CA GLU A 345 -11.36 -9.85 7.03
C GLU A 345 -12.87 -9.80 6.85
N SER A 346 -13.51 -8.72 7.32
CA SER A 346 -14.95 -8.51 7.19
C SER A 346 -15.39 -8.34 5.74
N ILE A 347 -14.59 -7.63 4.93
CA ILE A 347 -14.83 -7.48 3.50
C ILE A 347 -14.76 -8.84 2.80
N ARG A 348 -13.70 -9.61 3.03
CA ARG A 348 -13.55 -10.95 2.44
C ARG A 348 -14.71 -11.87 2.80
N LYS A 349 -15.10 -11.88 4.07
CA LYS A 349 -16.23 -12.67 4.55
C LYS A 349 -17.54 -12.28 3.86
N ALA A 350 -17.80 -10.97 3.74
CA ALA A 350 -18.99 -10.47 3.07
C ALA A 350 -19.04 -10.89 1.59
N ILE A 351 -17.90 -10.84 0.89
CA ILE A 351 -17.84 -11.30 -0.50
C ILE A 351 -18.09 -12.81 -0.58
N ASP A 352 -17.46 -13.60 0.29
CA ASP A 352 -17.64 -15.06 0.35
C ASP A 352 -19.11 -15.45 0.59
N GLU A 353 -19.84 -14.65 1.36
CA GLU A 353 -21.25 -14.89 1.72
C GLU A 353 -22.26 -14.18 0.79
N ASP A 354 -21.80 -13.62 -0.34
CA ASP A 354 -22.64 -12.88 -1.31
C ASP A 354 -23.42 -11.71 -0.70
N ARG A 355 -22.86 -11.02 0.29
CA ARG A 355 -23.49 -9.89 0.97
C ARG A 355 -22.60 -8.65 1.04
N PHE A 356 -21.76 -8.46 0.05
CA PHE A 356 -20.84 -7.32 0.07
C PHE A 356 -21.58 -5.97 0.00
N ASP A 357 -22.65 -5.85 -0.80
CA ASP A 357 -23.44 -4.62 -0.86
C ASP A 357 -24.09 -4.29 0.48
N GLU A 358 -24.59 -5.30 1.18
CA GLU A 358 -25.14 -5.16 2.54
C GLU A 358 -24.06 -4.68 3.51
N PHE A 359 -22.85 -5.26 3.44
CA PHE A 359 -21.71 -4.84 4.23
C PHE A 359 -21.38 -3.35 4.00
N VAL A 360 -21.35 -2.91 2.75
CA VAL A 360 -21.06 -1.51 2.39
C VAL A 360 -22.11 -0.58 3.00
N GLN A 361 -23.38 -0.93 2.92
CA GLN A 361 -24.45 -0.14 3.50
C GLN A 361 -24.33 -0.03 5.02
N GLU A 362 -24.05 -1.12 5.71
CA GLU A 362 -23.82 -1.11 7.16
C GLU A 362 -22.60 -0.28 7.54
N PHE A 363 -21.51 -0.41 6.76
CA PHE A 363 -20.28 0.33 7.00
C PHE A 363 -20.53 1.84 6.98
N TYR A 364 -21.27 2.35 5.99
CA TYR A 364 -21.59 3.77 5.89
C TYR A 364 -22.66 4.20 6.88
N ALA A 365 -23.66 3.36 7.15
CA ALA A 365 -24.69 3.65 8.14
C ALA A 365 -24.12 3.90 9.53
N ARG A 366 -23.11 3.13 9.93
CA ARG A 366 -22.41 3.32 11.21
C ARG A 366 -21.63 4.63 11.29
N ARG A 367 -21.39 5.28 10.14
CA ARG A 367 -20.71 6.57 10.02
C ARG A 367 -21.68 7.73 9.78
N ASP A 368 -22.98 7.48 9.86
CA ASP A 368 -24.02 8.45 9.52
C ASP A 368 -23.83 9.06 8.13
N ARG A 369 -23.46 8.21 7.15
CA ARG A 369 -23.19 8.61 5.78
C ARG A 369 -23.95 7.72 4.79
N GLU A 370 -24.32 8.32 3.67
CA GLU A 370 -24.85 7.57 2.53
C GLU A 370 -23.72 6.89 1.76
N VAL A 371 -24.04 5.78 1.14
CA VAL A 371 -23.12 5.08 0.25
C VAL A 371 -22.87 5.94 -0.99
N PRO A 372 -21.61 6.28 -1.32
CA PRO A 372 -21.32 7.01 -2.55
C PRO A 372 -21.81 6.22 -3.78
N PRO A 373 -22.42 6.88 -4.76
CA PRO A 373 -22.88 6.19 -5.96
C PRO A 373 -21.69 5.71 -6.78
N LEU A 374 -21.82 4.52 -7.38
CA LEU A 374 -20.92 4.09 -8.45
C LEU A 374 -21.30 4.89 -9.71
N SER A 375 -20.31 5.27 -10.51
CA SER A 375 -20.58 5.87 -11.82
C SER A 375 -21.35 4.87 -12.68
N LYS A 376 -22.34 5.35 -13.41
CA LYS A 376 -23.05 4.50 -14.35
C LYS A 376 -22.07 4.11 -15.46
N ALA A 377 -21.95 2.82 -15.67
CA ALA A 377 -21.21 2.30 -16.82
C ALA A 377 -21.81 2.79 -18.11
#